data_3c80f98ba37c198f3009f5ca0815214e
#
_entry.id   3c80f98ba37c198f3009f5ca0815214e
#
_cell.length_a   1.000
_cell.length_b   1.000
_cell.length_c   1.000
_cell.angle_alpha   90.00
_cell.angle_beta   90.00
_cell.angle_gamma   90.00
#
_symmetry.space_group_name_H-M   'P 1'
#
loop_
_entity.id
_entity.type
_entity.pdbx_description
1 polymer ?
#
loop_
_entity_poly.entity_id
_entity_poly.type
_entity_poly.pdbx_seq_one_letter_code
_entity_poly.pdbx_strand_id
1 'polypeptide(L)'
;GKILRQITGNKLLVRALKEEGVDTIFGYPGACTIDISDELYRQDEIKVILPRHEQALVHAADAYARTTGKVGVCLVTSGPGATNLVTGLATANYDSVPLVCFTGQVARHLIGNDAFQEVDIVGITRSITKYGVTVSKREDLGRIIKEAFYIARTGRPGPVLIDLPKDVMSELGSPEYPETVNLRGYKPNTSVHMGQLKRALKMLNKAKKPLFLAGGGVNIARANKEFTEVVNITNVPVVTTIMGRGAVPTDHPLFIGNLGMHGAYAANMAVSECDLLFSIGTRFNDRITGKLHEFAPNAQIVHIDIDTASISRNIHVHVPIVADAKEAVAKMREYVEPCETKEWLERIAQWNAEHPLTMKVHGSIGPRDIIEEMNRQFDDAIITTDVGQHQMFVTQYAEITEKKQLVTSGGLGTMGYGFPAAIGAKIGNPDRTVIAISGDGGMQMNIQE
;
A
#
# COMPACT_ATOMS: atom_id res chain seq x y z
N GLY A 1 -17.32 43.76 -7.92
CA GLY A 1 -16.71 42.44 -7.71
C GLY A 1 -15.68 42.15 -8.79
N LYS A 2 -14.52 41.64 -8.40
CA LYS A 2 -13.53 41.20 -9.39
C LYS A 2 -14.12 40.09 -10.21
N ILE A 3 -14.21 40.28 -11.54
CA ILE A 3 -14.54 39.20 -12.46
C ILE A 3 -13.32 38.29 -12.49
N LEU A 4 -13.44 37.10 -11.93
CA LEU A 4 -12.40 36.07 -12.01
C LEU A 4 -12.25 35.64 -13.46
N ARG A 5 -11.03 35.61 -13.96
CA ARG A 5 -10.74 35.16 -15.32
C ARG A 5 -11.02 33.66 -15.42
N GLN A 6 -11.91 33.26 -16.31
CA GLN A 6 -12.22 31.88 -16.59
C GLN A 6 -11.03 31.16 -17.23
N ILE A 7 -10.85 29.91 -16.88
CA ILE A 7 -9.84 29.02 -17.44
C ILE A 7 -10.46 27.71 -17.91
N THR A 8 -9.77 27.03 -18.81
CA THR A 8 -10.18 25.69 -19.27
C THR A 8 -10.07 24.67 -18.15
N GLY A 9 -10.77 23.55 -18.29
CA GLY A 9 -10.63 22.40 -17.39
C GLY A 9 -9.20 21.87 -17.38
N ASN A 10 -8.52 21.84 -18.54
CA ASN A 10 -7.12 21.42 -18.63
C ASN A 10 -6.21 22.27 -17.73
N LYS A 11 -6.38 23.58 -17.72
CA LYS A 11 -5.63 24.49 -16.83
C LYS A 11 -6.00 24.32 -15.37
N LEU A 12 -7.28 24.10 -15.09
CA LEU A 12 -7.74 23.86 -13.71
C LEU A 12 -7.14 22.58 -13.16
N LEU A 13 -7.07 21.53 -13.97
CA LEU A 13 -6.43 20.27 -13.55
C LEU A 13 -4.98 20.49 -13.12
N VAL A 14 -4.18 21.19 -13.92
CA VAL A 14 -2.78 21.47 -13.58
C VAL A 14 -2.70 22.30 -12.29
N ARG A 15 -3.55 23.30 -12.14
CA ARG A 15 -3.64 24.10 -10.90
C ARG A 15 -3.98 23.23 -9.70
N ALA A 16 -4.98 22.37 -9.84
CA ALA A 16 -5.41 21.44 -8.78
C ALA A 16 -4.27 20.51 -8.35
N LEU A 17 -3.53 19.96 -9.30
CA LEU A 17 -2.40 19.09 -9.01
C LEU A 17 -1.30 19.82 -8.23
N LYS A 18 -1.01 21.06 -8.57
CA LYS A 18 -0.06 21.91 -7.81
C LYS A 18 -0.56 22.17 -6.39
N GLU A 19 -1.83 22.49 -6.22
CA GLU A 19 -2.45 22.71 -4.90
C GLU A 19 -2.41 21.46 -4.03
N GLU A 20 -2.51 20.27 -4.65
CA GLU A 20 -2.40 19.00 -3.92
C GLU A 20 -0.94 18.57 -3.66
N GLY A 21 0.03 19.37 -4.05
CA GLY A 21 1.45 19.10 -3.84
C GLY A 21 2.03 18.06 -4.78
N VAL A 22 1.37 17.80 -5.90
CA VAL A 22 1.84 16.84 -6.91
C VAL A 22 3.06 17.42 -7.64
N ASP A 23 4.15 16.69 -7.63
CA ASP A 23 5.38 17.05 -8.35
C ASP A 23 5.72 16.08 -9.50
N THR A 24 5.02 14.97 -9.57
CA THR A 24 5.30 13.91 -10.56
C THR A 24 4.00 13.26 -11.02
N ILE A 25 3.86 13.11 -12.31
CA ILE A 25 2.76 12.38 -12.94
C ILE A 25 3.35 11.29 -13.83
N PHE A 26 2.78 10.10 -13.73
CA PHE A 26 3.06 8.99 -14.62
C PHE A 26 2.01 9.00 -15.74
N GLY A 27 2.40 9.41 -16.92
CA GLY A 27 1.49 9.65 -18.02
C GLY A 27 1.85 8.90 -19.28
N TYR A 28 0.82 8.56 -20.07
CA TYR A 28 0.99 8.00 -21.40
C TYR A 28 0.15 8.81 -22.37
N PRO A 29 0.78 9.45 -23.39
CA PRO A 29 0.08 10.37 -24.27
C PRO A 29 -0.91 9.65 -25.19
N GLY A 30 -2.01 10.32 -25.49
CA GLY A 30 -3.02 9.84 -26.41
C GLY A 30 -3.93 10.98 -26.88
N ALA A 31 -4.75 10.73 -27.86
CA ALA A 31 -5.60 11.75 -28.48
C ALA A 31 -6.52 12.48 -27.50
N CYS A 32 -7.08 11.75 -26.51
CA CYS A 32 -8.01 12.32 -25.54
C CYS A 32 -7.33 13.07 -24.41
N THR A 33 -6.01 12.98 -24.27
CA THR A 33 -5.23 13.65 -23.21
C THR A 33 -4.22 14.68 -23.74
N ILE A 34 -4.23 14.95 -25.03
CA ILE A 34 -3.24 15.82 -25.68
C ILE A 34 -3.26 17.25 -25.11
N ASP A 35 -4.44 17.79 -24.87
CA ASP A 35 -4.57 19.15 -24.35
C ASP A 35 -4.11 19.23 -22.87
N ILE A 36 -4.33 18.19 -22.10
CA ILE A 36 -3.84 18.07 -20.73
C ILE A 36 -2.31 18.00 -20.75
N SER A 37 -1.76 17.19 -21.63
CA SER A 37 -0.31 17.04 -21.79
C SER A 37 0.34 18.36 -22.20
N ASP A 38 -0.28 19.11 -23.09
CA ASP A 38 0.22 20.43 -23.50
C ASP A 38 0.29 21.39 -22.32
N GLU A 39 -0.73 21.42 -21.47
CA GLU A 39 -0.71 22.26 -20.26
C GLU A 39 0.37 21.83 -19.27
N LEU A 40 0.60 20.52 -19.15
CA LEU A 40 1.68 20.00 -18.28
C LEU A 40 3.06 20.39 -18.80
N TYR A 41 3.27 20.39 -20.13
CA TYR A 41 4.55 20.78 -20.74
C TYR A 41 4.83 22.30 -20.68
N ARG A 42 3.80 23.13 -20.43
CA ARG A 42 3.98 24.58 -20.31
C ARG A 42 4.44 25.05 -18.93
N GLN A 43 4.62 24.17 -18.01
CA GLN A 43 5.06 24.45 -16.64
C GLN A 43 6.18 23.49 -16.24
N ASP A 44 6.93 23.79 -15.20
CA ASP A 44 8.12 23.03 -14.79
C ASP A 44 8.08 22.50 -13.36
N GLU A 45 7.00 22.77 -12.62
CA GLU A 45 6.83 22.29 -11.25
C GLU A 45 6.44 20.82 -11.18
N ILE A 46 5.72 20.32 -12.18
CA ILE A 46 5.26 18.94 -12.28
C ILE A 46 6.01 18.22 -13.40
N LYS A 47 6.73 17.15 -13.04
CA LYS A 47 7.41 16.30 -14.01
C LYS A 47 6.46 15.27 -14.57
N VAL A 48 6.51 15.02 -15.86
CA VAL A 48 5.74 13.96 -16.52
C VAL A 48 6.70 12.83 -16.89
N ILE A 49 6.44 11.65 -16.35
CA ILE A 49 7.22 10.45 -16.62
C ILE A 49 6.45 9.58 -17.60
N LEU A 50 7.12 9.20 -18.69
CA LEU A 50 6.57 8.39 -19.78
C LEU A 50 7.13 6.97 -19.72
N PRO A 51 6.48 6.03 -19.07
CA PRO A 51 6.90 4.63 -19.12
C PRO A 51 6.69 4.05 -20.53
N ARG A 52 7.47 3.05 -20.89
CA ARG A 52 7.36 2.42 -22.21
C ARG A 52 6.02 1.70 -22.43
N HIS A 53 5.42 1.19 -21.36
CA HIS A 53 4.15 0.47 -21.39
C HIS A 53 3.17 1.08 -20.42
N GLU A 54 1.91 1.20 -20.81
CA GLU A 54 0.84 1.74 -19.99
C GLU A 54 0.63 0.94 -18.69
N GLN A 55 0.79 -0.38 -18.76
CA GLN A 55 0.68 -1.27 -17.61
C GLN A 55 1.76 -0.98 -16.55
N ALA A 56 2.98 -0.69 -16.99
CA ALA A 56 4.10 -0.31 -16.13
C ALA A 56 3.85 1.02 -15.41
N LEU A 57 3.06 1.89 -16.00
CA LEU A 57 2.76 3.22 -15.49
C LEU A 57 2.13 3.18 -14.10
N VAL A 58 1.11 2.34 -13.92
CA VAL A 58 0.41 2.26 -12.62
C VAL A 58 1.30 1.63 -11.56
N HIS A 59 2.08 0.61 -11.90
CA HIS A 59 3.02 -0.01 -10.96
C HIS A 59 4.11 0.97 -10.52
N ALA A 60 4.58 1.82 -11.43
CA ALA A 60 5.54 2.86 -11.09
C ALA A 60 4.93 3.91 -10.15
N ALA A 61 3.71 4.38 -10.45
CA ALA A 61 2.98 5.29 -9.56
C ALA A 61 2.69 4.69 -8.20
N ASP A 62 2.35 3.41 -8.17
CA ASP A 62 2.12 2.62 -6.96
C ASP A 62 3.38 2.63 -6.06
N ALA A 63 4.52 2.25 -6.58
CA ALA A 63 5.77 2.23 -5.82
C ALA A 63 6.23 3.65 -5.41
N TYR A 64 5.99 4.64 -6.25
CA TYR A 64 6.21 6.05 -5.92
C TYR A 64 5.39 6.43 -4.67
N ALA A 65 4.11 6.08 -4.65
CA ALA A 65 3.24 6.36 -3.51
C ALA A 65 3.70 5.65 -2.23
N ARG A 66 4.03 4.35 -2.32
CA ARG A 66 4.48 3.56 -1.17
C ARG A 66 5.77 4.12 -0.56
N THR A 67 6.70 4.57 -1.38
CA THR A 67 8.03 4.98 -0.92
C THR A 67 8.15 6.45 -0.55
N THR A 68 7.26 7.30 -1.06
CA THR A 68 7.26 8.74 -0.74
C THR A 68 6.21 9.13 0.30
N GLY A 69 5.15 8.34 0.46
CA GLY A 69 4.00 8.70 1.27
C GLY A 69 3.05 9.69 0.59
N LYS A 70 3.30 10.03 -0.67
CA LYS A 70 2.44 10.90 -1.46
C LYS A 70 1.43 10.08 -2.25
N VAL A 71 0.36 10.71 -2.72
CA VAL A 71 -0.57 10.09 -3.66
C VAL A 71 0.13 9.95 -5.02
N GLY A 72 0.10 8.74 -5.60
CA GLY A 72 0.58 8.52 -6.96
C GLY A 72 -0.45 8.99 -7.98
N VAL A 73 -0.01 9.69 -9.01
CA VAL A 73 -0.90 10.24 -10.03
C VAL A 73 -0.60 9.67 -11.40
N CYS A 74 -1.62 9.16 -12.06
CA CYS A 74 -1.56 8.59 -13.41
C CYS A 74 -2.43 9.38 -14.37
N LEU A 75 -1.99 9.49 -15.63
CA LEU A 75 -2.76 10.09 -16.71
C LEU A 75 -2.65 9.22 -17.96
N VAL A 76 -3.77 8.67 -18.41
CA VAL A 76 -3.83 7.84 -19.62
C VAL A 76 -5.02 8.22 -20.49
N THR A 77 -4.93 7.87 -21.76
CA THR A 77 -6.04 8.05 -22.70
C THR A 77 -7.12 6.97 -22.52
N SER A 78 -8.32 7.24 -22.96
CA SER A 78 -9.44 6.27 -22.95
C SER A 78 -9.22 5.14 -23.96
N GLY A 79 -10.08 4.12 -23.88
CA GLY A 79 -10.08 2.98 -24.77
C GLY A 79 -9.10 1.88 -24.35
N PRO A 80 -8.34 1.27 -25.29
CA PRO A 80 -7.44 0.17 -24.95
C PRO A 80 -6.39 0.53 -23.91
N GLY A 81 -5.92 1.79 -23.88
CA GLY A 81 -5.01 2.28 -22.85
C GLY A 81 -5.59 2.25 -21.46
N ALA A 82 -6.86 2.62 -21.32
CA ALA A 82 -7.53 2.60 -20.03
C ALA A 82 -7.69 1.19 -19.46
N THR A 83 -7.93 0.18 -20.31
CA THR A 83 -8.07 -1.21 -19.85
C THR A 83 -6.80 -1.78 -19.26
N ASN A 84 -5.62 -1.29 -19.68
CA ASN A 84 -4.34 -1.69 -19.11
C ASN A 84 -4.14 -1.22 -17.66
N LEU A 85 -4.98 -0.30 -17.18
CA LEU A 85 -4.97 0.14 -15.79
C LEU A 85 -5.53 -0.90 -14.81
N VAL A 86 -6.35 -1.84 -15.28
CA VAL A 86 -7.14 -2.74 -14.43
C VAL A 86 -6.24 -3.52 -13.45
N THR A 87 -5.19 -4.16 -13.93
CA THR A 87 -4.28 -4.93 -13.08
C THR A 87 -3.57 -4.04 -12.06
N GLY A 88 -3.11 -2.86 -12.48
CA GLY A 88 -2.43 -1.93 -11.59
C GLY A 88 -3.36 -1.36 -10.52
N LEU A 89 -4.59 -1.02 -10.88
CA LEU A 89 -5.60 -0.55 -9.93
C LEU A 89 -5.99 -1.66 -8.95
N ALA A 90 -6.16 -2.89 -9.43
CA ALA A 90 -6.47 -4.03 -8.58
C ALA A 90 -5.36 -4.27 -7.55
N THR A 91 -4.09 -4.20 -7.98
CA THR A 91 -2.92 -4.33 -7.09
C THR A 91 -2.91 -3.23 -6.03
N ALA A 92 -3.09 -1.97 -6.45
CA ALA A 92 -3.13 -0.83 -5.53
C ALA A 92 -4.30 -0.90 -4.56
N ASN A 93 -5.46 -1.32 -5.03
CA ASN A 93 -6.64 -1.47 -4.16
C ASN A 93 -6.43 -2.57 -3.12
N TYR A 94 -5.87 -3.68 -3.53
CA TYR A 94 -5.60 -4.80 -2.63
C TYR A 94 -4.57 -4.44 -1.55
N ASP A 95 -3.51 -3.75 -1.93
CA ASP A 95 -2.41 -3.37 -1.04
C ASP A 95 -2.62 -1.99 -0.37
N SER A 96 -3.78 -1.37 -0.57
CA SER A 96 -4.15 -0.08 0.06
C SER A 96 -3.19 1.07 -0.32
N VAL A 97 -2.89 1.19 -1.60
CA VAL A 97 -2.00 2.24 -2.11
C VAL A 97 -2.81 3.42 -2.64
N PRO A 98 -2.55 4.66 -2.16
CA PRO A 98 -3.29 5.83 -2.61
C PRO A 98 -2.87 6.25 -4.01
N LEU A 99 -3.77 6.14 -4.97
CA LEU A 99 -3.59 6.57 -6.35
C LEU A 99 -4.76 7.44 -6.80
N VAL A 100 -4.47 8.44 -7.62
CA VAL A 100 -5.50 9.14 -8.40
C VAL A 100 -5.15 8.97 -9.87
N CYS A 101 -5.99 8.24 -10.58
CA CYS A 101 -5.82 7.95 -12.00
C CYS A 101 -6.81 8.78 -12.83
N PHE A 102 -6.28 9.59 -13.71
CA PHE A 102 -7.07 10.37 -14.66
C PHE A 102 -7.07 9.66 -16.00
N THR A 103 -8.26 9.41 -16.53
CA THR A 103 -8.42 8.85 -17.88
C THR A 103 -9.02 9.91 -18.79
N GLY A 104 -8.40 10.12 -19.96
CA GLY A 104 -8.97 10.97 -20.99
C GLY A 104 -10.12 10.24 -21.69
N GLN A 105 -11.22 10.92 -21.94
CA GLN A 105 -12.41 10.37 -22.57
C GLN A 105 -12.81 11.20 -23.78
N VAL A 106 -13.50 10.61 -24.74
CA VAL A 106 -14.11 11.34 -25.84
C VAL A 106 -15.12 12.38 -25.32
N ALA A 107 -15.50 13.32 -26.17
CA ALA A 107 -16.50 14.34 -25.80
C ALA A 107 -17.81 13.67 -25.34
N ARG A 108 -18.54 14.34 -24.42
CA ARG A 108 -19.74 13.79 -23.77
C ARG A 108 -20.80 13.28 -24.76
N HIS A 109 -21.00 14.00 -25.87
CA HIS A 109 -22.02 13.62 -26.89
C HIS A 109 -21.63 12.36 -27.67
N LEU A 110 -20.37 11.92 -27.59
CA LEU A 110 -19.89 10.70 -28.23
C LEU A 110 -19.89 9.50 -27.29
N ILE A 111 -20.11 9.73 -25.99
CA ILE A 111 -20.19 8.66 -25.00
C ILE A 111 -21.41 7.79 -25.27
N GLY A 112 -21.23 6.48 -25.39
CA GLY A 112 -22.27 5.53 -25.74
C GLY A 112 -22.45 5.31 -27.23
N ASN A 113 -21.59 5.89 -28.08
CA ASN A 113 -21.64 5.70 -29.53
C ASN A 113 -20.68 4.59 -29.95
N ASP A 114 -21.20 3.52 -30.55
CA ASP A 114 -20.44 2.32 -30.97
C ASP A 114 -19.32 2.61 -31.98
N ALA A 115 -19.37 3.75 -32.66
CA ALA A 115 -18.34 4.15 -33.62
C ALA A 115 -16.96 4.43 -33.02
N PHE A 116 -16.90 4.64 -31.68
CA PHE A 116 -15.68 4.99 -30.95
C PHE A 116 -15.37 3.93 -29.90
N GLN A 117 -15.07 2.74 -30.18
CA GLN A 117 -14.62 1.65 -29.28
C GLN A 117 -14.56 2.05 -27.78
N GLU A 118 -15.68 2.46 -27.26
CA GLU A 118 -15.77 3.06 -25.95
C GLU A 118 -15.77 2.00 -24.88
N VAL A 119 -14.89 2.16 -23.89
CA VAL A 119 -14.85 1.31 -22.71
C VAL A 119 -15.40 2.11 -21.53
N ASP A 120 -16.40 1.57 -20.84
CA ASP A 120 -16.87 2.13 -19.58
C ASP A 120 -15.85 1.81 -18.48
N ILE A 121 -14.78 2.59 -18.44
CA ILE A 121 -13.67 2.36 -17.50
C ILE A 121 -14.11 2.53 -16.06
N VAL A 122 -15.03 3.44 -15.77
CA VAL A 122 -15.57 3.65 -14.42
C VAL A 122 -16.33 2.42 -13.96
N GLY A 123 -17.20 1.87 -14.80
CA GLY A 123 -17.96 0.66 -14.50
C GLY A 123 -17.08 -0.57 -14.34
N ILE A 124 -16.12 -0.75 -15.24
CA ILE A 124 -15.18 -1.89 -15.20
C ILE A 124 -14.32 -1.88 -13.92
N THR A 125 -13.89 -0.70 -13.48
CA THR A 125 -12.99 -0.57 -12.33
C THR A 125 -13.69 -0.34 -10.99
N ARG A 126 -15.02 -0.36 -10.96
CA ARG A 126 -15.80 -0.04 -9.76
C ARG A 126 -15.43 -0.90 -8.56
N SER A 127 -15.23 -2.19 -8.76
CA SER A 127 -14.88 -3.13 -7.66
C SER A 127 -13.44 -3.05 -7.20
N ILE A 128 -12.57 -2.38 -7.95
CA ILE A 128 -11.13 -2.28 -7.67
C ILE A 128 -10.67 -0.84 -7.39
N THR A 129 -11.61 0.07 -7.21
CA THR A 129 -11.33 1.47 -6.83
C THR A 129 -12.17 1.85 -5.61
N LYS A 130 -11.68 2.79 -4.84
CA LYS A 130 -12.48 3.38 -3.74
C LYS A 130 -13.62 4.23 -4.27
N TYR A 131 -13.37 4.93 -5.38
CA TYR A 131 -14.30 5.83 -6.02
C TYR A 131 -13.92 5.99 -7.48
N GLY A 132 -14.92 6.05 -8.34
CA GLY A 132 -14.75 6.31 -9.76
C GLY A 132 -15.87 7.17 -10.29
N VAL A 133 -15.54 8.15 -11.13
CA VAL A 133 -16.53 9.07 -11.69
C VAL A 133 -16.09 9.57 -13.06
N THR A 134 -17.07 9.75 -13.96
CA THR A 134 -16.90 10.53 -15.18
C THR A 134 -17.39 11.95 -14.91
N VAL A 135 -16.54 12.95 -15.13
CA VAL A 135 -16.91 14.35 -14.91
C VAL A 135 -17.87 14.79 -16.00
N SER A 136 -19.12 15.10 -15.63
CA SER A 136 -20.16 15.48 -16.60
C SER A 136 -20.30 16.99 -16.78
N LYS A 137 -19.82 17.78 -15.83
CA LYS A 137 -19.94 19.23 -15.83
C LYS A 137 -18.61 19.89 -15.47
N ARG A 138 -18.21 20.92 -16.26
CA ARG A 138 -17.01 21.69 -16.00
C ARG A 138 -16.97 22.29 -14.59
N GLU A 139 -18.12 22.76 -14.11
CA GLU A 139 -18.27 23.39 -12.80
C GLU A 139 -17.96 22.45 -11.63
N ASP A 140 -18.10 21.15 -11.81
CA ASP A 140 -17.85 20.14 -10.78
C ASP A 140 -16.39 19.65 -10.75
N LEU A 141 -15.59 20.01 -11.75
CA LEU A 141 -14.25 19.46 -11.92
C LEU A 141 -13.35 19.70 -10.71
N GLY A 142 -13.26 20.95 -10.21
CA GLY A 142 -12.42 21.28 -9.06
C GLY A 142 -12.83 20.52 -7.80
N ARG A 143 -14.14 20.45 -7.53
CA ARG A 143 -14.68 19.70 -6.39
C ARG A 143 -14.36 18.20 -6.49
N ILE A 144 -14.57 17.61 -7.65
CA ILE A 144 -14.32 16.18 -7.88
C ILE A 144 -12.84 15.84 -7.69
N ILE A 145 -11.94 16.66 -8.22
CA ILE A 145 -10.50 16.44 -8.03
C ILE A 145 -10.13 16.53 -6.54
N LYS A 146 -10.63 17.53 -5.84
CA LYS A 146 -10.36 17.70 -4.41
C LYS A 146 -10.84 16.48 -3.61
N GLU A 147 -12.06 16.04 -3.87
CA GLU A 147 -12.63 14.85 -3.24
C GLU A 147 -11.82 13.60 -3.55
N ALA A 148 -11.36 13.45 -4.79
CA ALA A 148 -10.57 12.30 -5.22
C ALA A 148 -9.27 12.14 -4.43
N PHE A 149 -8.51 13.20 -4.26
CA PHE A 149 -7.27 13.17 -3.46
C PHE A 149 -7.58 12.87 -1.99
N TYR A 150 -8.63 13.46 -1.44
CA TYR A 150 -9.05 13.19 -0.07
C TYR A 150 -9.46 11.73 0.12
N ILE A 151 -10.27 11.18 -0.78
CA ILE A 151 -10.73 9.79 -0.71
C ILE A 151 -9.55 8.82 -0.87
N ALA A 152 -8.62 9.11 -1.78
CA ALA A 152 -7.48 8.23 -2.03
C ALA A 152 -6.59 8.03 -0.80
N ARG A 153 -6.35 9.09 -0.03
CA ARG A 153 -5.39 9.08 1.09
C ARG A 153 -6.00 8.88 2.47
N THR A 154 -7.32 8.99 2.61
CA THR A 154 -7.98 8.92 3.92
C THR A 154 -8.70 7.60 4.15
N GLY A 155 -8.92 7.26 5.42
CA GLY A 155 -9.42 5.96 5.78
C GLY A 155 -8.42 4.88 5.36
N ARG A 156 -8.89 3.76 4.84
CA ARG A 156 -8.03 2.81 4.16
C ARG A 156 -7.63 3.43 2.81
N PRO A 157 -6.35 3.74 2.59
CA PRO A 157 -5.92 4.29 1.31
C PRO A 157 -6.24 3.37 0.13
N GLY A 158 -6.40 3.95 -1.03
CA GLY A 158 -6.67 3.17 -2.23
C GLY A 158 -6.79 4.02 -3.48
N PRO A 159 -6.97 3.38 -4.64
CA PRO A 159 -7.05 4.07 -5.92
C PRO A 159 -8.42 4.71 -6.16
N VAL A 160 -8.39 5.87 -6.81
CA VAL A 160 -9.54 6.60 -7.31
C VAL A 160 -9.35 6.85 -8.80
N LEU A 161 -10.42 6.72 -9.58
CA LEU A 161 -10.37 6.96 -11.02
C LEU A 161 -11.30 8.10 -11.40
N ILE A 162 -10.77 9.08 -12.13
CA ILE A 162 -11.53 10.21 -12.67
C ILE A 162 -11.43 10.18 -14.18
N ASP A 163 -12.57 10.02 -14.84
CA ASP A 163 -12.67 9.99 -16.28
C ASP A 163 -13.04 11.39 -16.78
N LEU A 164 -12.23 11.93 -17.70
CA LEU A 164 -12.25 13.32 -18.13
C LEU A 164 -12.68 13.45 -19.58
N PRO A 165 -13.97 13.75 -19.87
CA PRO A 165 -14.43 14.00 -21.24
C PRO A 165 -13.75 15.21 -21.85
N LYS A 166 -13.30 15.10 -23.09
CA LYS A 166 -12.52 16.11 -23.80
C LYS A 166 -13.20 17.47 -23.85
N ASP A 167 -14.49 17.53 -24.08
CA ASP A 167 -15.26 18.77 -24.15
C ASP A 167 -15.38 19.47 -22.77
N VAL A 168 -15.53 18.71 -21.69
CA VAL A 168 -15.50 19.27 -20.33
C VAL A 168 -14.15 19.92 -20.05
N MET A 169 -13.08 19.27 -20.45
CA MET A 169 -11.72 19.78 -20.20
C MET A 169 -11.36 21.00 -21.05
N SER A 170 -12.02 21.19 -22.16
CA SER A 170 -11.83 22.37 -23.03
C SER A 170 -12.72 23.54 -22.65
N GLU A 171 -13.75 23.32 -21.85
CA GLU A 171 -14.72 24.34 -21.44
C GLU A 171 -14.11 25.32 -20.46
N LEU A 172 -14.42 26.61 -20.68
CA LEU A 172 -14.03 27.69 -19.76
C LEU A 172 -14.96 27.68 -18.53
N GLY A 173 -14.37 27.91 -17.38
CA GLY A 173 -15.11 27.99 -16.12
C GLY A 173 -14.25 28.61 -15.03
N SER A 174 -14.75 28.53 -13.79
CA SER A 174 -14.07 29.11 -12.63
C SER A 174 -12.63 28.57 -12.48
N PRO A 175 -11.65 29.46 -12.17
CA PRO A 175 -10.29 29.05 -11.85
C PRO A 175 -10.11 28.59 -10.41
N GLU A 176 -11.17 28.68 -9.59
CA GLU A 176 -11.07 28.37 -8.16
C GLU A 176 -10.96 26.87 -7.91
N TYR A 177 -10.09 26.52 -6.97
CA TYR A 177 -9.93 25.18 -6.45
C TYR A 177 -10.36 25.14 -4.98
N PRO A 178 -11.23 24.20 -4.58
CA PRO A 178 -11.75 24.17 -3.20
C PRO A 178 -10.64 24.02 -2.16
N GLU A 179 -10.75 24.74 -1.05
CA GLU A 179 -9.84 24.60 0.08
C GLU A 179 -10.23 23.45 1.00
N THR A 180 -11.51 23.12 1.05
CA THR A 180 -12.07 22.12 1.96
C THR A 180 -12.92 21.10 1.22
N VAL A 181 -13.03 19.91 1.82
CA VAL A 181 -13.88 18.83 1.34
C VAL A 181 -15.10 18.70 2.21
N ASN A 182 -16.28 18.57 1.58
CA ASN A 182 -17.52 18.31 2.29
C ASN A 182 -18.20 17.09 1.65
N LEU A 183 -17.88 15.91 2.19
CA LEU A 183 -18.43 14.64 1.74
C LEU A 183 -19.43 14.10 2.75
N ARG A 184 -20.70 14.09 2.38
CA ARG A 184 -21.74 13.44 3.19
C ARG A 184 -21.56 11.92 3.13
N GLY A 185 -21.53 11.29 4.30
CA GLY A 185 -21.45 9.83 4.40
C GLY A 185 -20.04 9.24 4.30
N TYR A 186 -19.03 10.04 3.96
CA TYR A 186 -17.64 9.61 3.98
C TYR A 186 -16.92 10.30 5.14
N LYS A 187 -16.82 9.60 6.26
CA LYS A 187 -16.08 10.09 7.44
C LYS A 187 -15.06 9.04 7.83
N PRO A 188 -13.78 9.24 7.52
CA PRO A 188 -12.74 8.34 8.00
C PRO A 188 -12.71 8.41 9.52
N ASN A 189 -12.94 7.28 10.17
CA ASN A 189 -12.83 7.19 11.62
C ASN A 189 -11.39 6.86 11.97
N THR A 190 -10.63 7.85 12.41
CA THR A 190 -9.25 7.70 12.83
C THR A 190 -9.10 7.61 14.33
N SER A 191 -10.12 8.03 15.10
CA SER A 191 -10.08 8.08 16.56
C SER A 191 -10.17 6.70 17.20
N VAL A 192 -9.29 6.44 18.16
CA VAL A 192 -9.26 5.19 18.91
C VAL A 192 -10.36 5.16 19.98
N HIS A 193 -11.16 4.12 20.02
CA HIS A 193 -12.10 3.89 21.11
C HIS A 193 -11.33 3.41 22.35
N MET A 194 -11.13 4.29 23.32
CA MET A 194 -10.27 4.02 24.47
C MET A 194 -10.76 2.87 25.35
N GLY A 195 -12.06 2.71 25.48
CA GLY A 195 -12.64 1.58 26.22
C GLY A 195 -12.25 0.22 25.62
N GLN A 196 -12.34 0.09 24.30
CA GLN A 196 -11.93 -1.12 23.60
C GLN A 196 -10.42 -1.32 23.67
N LEU A 197 -9.63 -0.26 23.53
CA LEU A 197 -8.18 -0.35 23.63
C LEU A 197 -7.75 -0.82 25.02
N LYS A 198 -8.31 -0.26 26.08
CA LYS A 198 -8.01 -0.68 27.45
C LYS A 198 -8.40 -2.12 27.70
N ARG A 199 -9.52 -2.57 27.13
CA ARG A 199 -9.94 -3.98 27.19
C ARG A 199 -8.91 -4.88 26.49
N ALA A 200 -8.44 -4.49 25.32
CA ALA A 200 -7.41 -5.22 24.57
C ALA A 200 -6.10 -5.31 25.37
N LEU A 201 -5.67 -4.21 25.99
CA LEU A 201 -4.44 -4.17 26.78
C LEU A 201 -4.55 -5.02 28.06
N LYS A 202 -5.74 -5.09 28.63
CA LYS A 202 -6.01 -5.99 29.77
C LYS A 202 -5.84 -7.46 29.36
N MET A 203 -6.34 -7.82 28.18
CA MET A 203 -6.14 -9.15 27.62
C MET A 203 -4.65 -9.44 27.37
N LEU A 204 -3.91 -8.45 26.87
CA LEU A 204 -2.48 -8.57 26.63
C LEU A 204 -1.71 -8.86 27.95
N ASN A 205 -2.03 -8.15 29.02
CA ASN A 205 -1.40 -8.35 30.32
C ASN A 205 -1.70 -9.72 30.94
N LYS A 206 -2.85 -10.30 30.65
CA LYS A 206 -3.25 -11.62 31.17
C LYS A 206 -2.74 -12.78 30.35
N ALA A 207 -2.39 -12.54 29.09
CA ALA A 207 -1.98 -13.59 28.17
C ALA A 207 -0.64 -14.21 28.61
N LYS A 208 -0.55 -15.53 28.49
CA LYS A 208 0.67 -16.29 28.74
C LYS A 208 1.51 -16.48 27.46
N LYS A 209 0.83 -16.53 26.34
CA LYS A 209 1.42 -16.72 25.02
C LYS A 209 0.95 -15.64 24.04
N PRO A 210 1.16 -14.34 24.38
CA PRO A 210 0.73 -13.27 23.50
C PRO A 210 1.59 -13.17 22.25
N LEU A 211 0.98 -12.78 21.15
CA LEU A 211 1.66 -12.62 19.88
C LEU A 211 1.11 -11.39 19.17
N PHE A 212 2.01 -10.50 18.72
CA PHE A 212 1.65 -9.43 17.80
C PHE A 212 1.73 -9.94 16.36
N LEU A 213 0.71 -9.64 15.60
CA LEU A 213 0.69 -9.84 14.15
C LEU A 213 0.60 -8.47 13.48
N ALA A 214 1.69 -8.05 12.84
CA ALA A 214 1.74 -6.78 12.14
C ALA A 214 1.56 -7.00 10.63
N GLY A 215 0.59 -6.30 10.06
CA GLY A 215 0.35 -6.30 8.63
C GLY A 215 0.76 -5.00 7.97
N GLY A 216 0.43 -4.87 6.68
CA GLY A 216 0.78 -3.71 5.86
C GLY A 216 0.27 -2.37 6.39
N GLY A 217 -0.82 -2.37 7.17
CA GLY A 217 -1.37 -1.15 7.76
C GLY A 217 -0.39 -0.41 8.67
N VAL A 218 0.52 -1.12 9.33
CA VAL A 218 1.56 -0.49 10.16
C VAL A 218 2.51 0.33 9.28
N ASN A 219 2.95 -0.22 8.16
CA ASN A 219 3.83 0.48 7.21
C ASN A 219 3.12 1.65 6.50
N ILE A 220 1.88 1.44 6.09
CA ILE A 220 1.08 2.48 5.44
C ILE A 220 0.86 3.68 6.37
N ALA A 221 0.54 3.42 7.64
CA ALA A 221 0.35 4.45 8.65
C ALA A 221 1.67 5.03 9.17
N ARG A 222 2.82 4.49 8.76
CA ARG A 222 4.15 4.88 9.24
C ARG A 222 4.25 4.83 10.77
N ALA A 223 3.74 3.75 11.33
CA ALA A 223 3.68 3.50 12.78
C ALA A 223 4.85 2.64 13.29
N ASN A 224 5.86 2.41 12.45
CA ASN A 224 6.99 1.52 12.75
C ASN A 224 7.71 1.87 14.04
N LYS A 225 8.03 3.15 14.24
CA LYS A 225 8.74 3.61 15.44
C LYS A 225 7.91 3.36 16.70
N GLU A 226 6.65 3.78 16.70
CA GLU A 226 5.74 3.63 17.82
C GLU A 226 5.47 2.16 18.13
N PHE A 227 5.29 1.35 17.09
CA PHE A 227 5.08 -0.09 17.24
C PHE A 227 6.31 -0.78 17.84
N THR A 228 7.51 -0.44 17.35
CA THR A 228 8.76 -0.97 17.90
C THR A 228 8.90 -0.61 19.38
N GLU A 229 8.53 0.61 19.77
CA GLU A 229 8.53 1.03 21.17
C GLU A 229 7.56 0.19 22.02
N VAL A 230 6.37 -0.11 21.51
CA VAL A 230 5.40 -0.99 22.17
C VAL A 230 5.98 -2.39 22.37
N VAL A 231 6.62 -2.94 21.36
CA VAL A 231 7.28 -4.25 21.41
C VAL A 231 8.38 -4.26 22.47
N ASN A 232 9.21 -3.22 22.50
CA ASN A 232 10.29 -3.07 23.48
C ASN A 232 9.78 -3.01 24.92
N ILE A 233 8.66 -2.32 25.15
CA ILE A 233 8.07 -2.20 26.49
C ILE A 233 7.46 -3.52 26.94
N THR A 234 6.72 -4.18 26.05
CA THR A 234 5.91 -5.35 26.40
C THR A 234 6.67 -6.66 26.40
N ASN A 235 7.76 -6.77 25.68
CA ASN A 235 8.47 -8.02 25.41
C ASN A 235 7.63 -9.09 24.71
N VAL A 236 6.60 -8.68 23.98
CA VAL A 236 5.74 -9.58 23.23
C VAL A 236 6.37 -9.85 21.85
N PRO A 237 6.49 -11.12 21.45
CA PRO A 237 7.05 -11.45 20.14
C PRO A 237 6.16 -11.01 18.99
N VAL A 238 6.79 -10.79 17.83
CA VAL A 238 6.13 -10.25 16.63
C VAL A 238 6.29 -11.21 15.47
N VAL A 239 5.19 -11.49 14.79
CA VAL A 239 5.17 -12.09 13.45
C VAL A 239 4.57 -11.08 12.49
N THR A 240 4.93 -11.15 11.23
CA THR A 240 4.38 -10.24 10.21
C THR A 240 3.80 -10.99 9.02
N THR A 241 2.91 -10.33 8.31
CA THR A 241 2.62 -10.70 6.92
C THR A 241 3.77 -10.18 6.04
N ILE A 242 3.76 -10.55 4.76
CA ILE A 242 4.74 -10.00 3.80
C ILE A 242 4.69 -8.48 3.78
N MET A 243 3.50 -7.90 3.71
CA MET A 243 3.30 -6.45 3.68
C MET A 243 3.65 -5.77 5.01
N GLY A 244 3.67 -6.52 6.09
CA GLY A 244 4.05 -6.04 7.43
C GLY A 244 5.56 -6.04 7.69
N ARG A 245 6.39 -6.57 6.77
CA ARG A 245 7.84 -6.55 6.94
C ARG A 245 8.35 -5.13 7.11
N GLY A 246 9.19 -4.92 8.09
CA GLY A 246 9.68 -3.61 8.48
C GLY A 246 8.86 -2.93 9.57
N ALA A 247 7.73 -3.49 9.98
CA ALA A 247 6.97 -2.97 11.13
C ALA A 247 7.84 -2.90 12.39
N VAL A 248 8.69 -3.91 12.59
CA VAL A 248 9.87 -3.87 13.44
C VAL A 248 11.09 -4.24 12.59
N PRO A 249 12.31 -3.79 12.96
CA PRO A 249 13.51 -4.22 12.24
C PRO A 249 13.66 -5.74 12.22
N THR A 250 14.14 -6.29 11.12
CA THR A 250 14.33 -7.74 10.95
C THR A 250 15.26 -8.32 11.99
N ASP A 251 16.26 -7.56 12.42
CA ASP A 251 17.23 -7.97 13.46
C ASP A 251 16.72 -7.77 14.90
N HIS A 252 15.49 -7.28 15.06
CA HIS A 252 14.90 -7.12 16.39
C HIS A 252 14.78 -8.48 17.09
N PRO A 253 15.25 -8.60 18.36
CA PRO A 253 15.24 -9.89 19.06
C PRO A 253 13.87 -10.54 19.19
N LEU A 254 12.80 -9.76 19.19
CA LEU A 254 11.43 -10.24 19.33
C LEU A 254 10.73 -10.49 17.98
N PHE A 255 11.39 -10.18 16.88
CA PHE A 255 10.85 -10.51 15.57
C PHE A 255 11.09 -11.98 15.24
N ILE A 256 10.03 -12.76 15.07
CA ILE A 256 10.12 -14.20 14.82
C ILE A 256 10.25 -14.50 13.32
N GLY A 257 9.53 -13.79 12.48
CA GLY A 257 9.54 -14.01 11.04
C GLY A 257 8.18 -13.74 10.40
N ASN A 258 8.10 -14.09 9.11
CA ASN A 258 6.86 -13.99 8.34
C ASN A 258 5.99 -15.21 8.54
N LEU A 259 4.67 -14.99 8.40
CA LEU A 259 3.68 -16.06 8.31
C LEU A 259 3.59 -16.62 6.90
N GLY A 260 3.01 -17.80 6.80
CA GLY A 260 2.61 -18.44 5.56
C GLY A 260 3.40 -19.71 5.25
N MET A 261 3.06 -20.31 4.12
CA MET A 261 3.65 -21.60 3.67
C MET A 261 5.18 -21.51 3.52
N HIS A 262 5.69 -20.36 3.10
CA HIS A 262 7.11 -20.07 2.93
C HIS A 262 7.68 -19.23 4.07
N GLY A 263 6.93 -19.08 5.16
CA GLY A 263 7.37 -18.34 6.32
C GLY A 263 8.25 -19.16 7.27
N ALA A 264 8.66 -18.51 8.35
CA ALA A 264 9.44 -19.16 9.39
C ALA A 264 8.60 -20.21 10.14
N TYR A 265 9.17 -21.39 10.38
CA TYR A 265 8.50 -22.43 11.15
C TYR A 265 8.05 -21.92 12.52
N ALA A 266 8.93 -21.23 13.25
CA ALA A 266 8.61 -20.68 14.55
C ALA A 266 7.47 -19.65 14.50
N ALA A 267 7.40 -18.84 13.44
CA ALA A 267 6.32 -17.87 13.25
C ALA A 267 4.96 -18.56 13.10
N ASN A 268 4.89 -19.58 12.27
CA ASN A 268 3.67 -20.35 12.06
C ASN A 268 3.24 -21.11 13.31
N MET A 269 4.19 -21.70 14.03
CA MET A 269 3.94 -22.40 15.30
C MET A 269 3.47 -21.44 16.39
N ALA A 270 4.05 -20.24 16.44
CA ALA A 270 3.64 -19.23 17.42
C ALA A 270 2.19 -18.81 17.21
N VAL A 271 1.76 -18.62 15.96
CA VAL A 271 0.35 -18.34 15.66
C VAL A 271 -0.54 -19.50 16.06
N SER A 272 -0.13 -20.72 15.76
CA SER A 272 -0.91 -21.92 16.11
C SER A 272 -1.08 -22.12 17.61
N GLU A 273 -0.06 -21.79 18.42
CA GLU A 273 -0.07 -22.04 19.87
C GLU A 273 -0.39 -20.80 20.73
N CYS A 274 -0.38 -19.60 20.19
CA CYS A 274 -0.65 -18.40 20.98
C CYS A 274 -2.03 -18.45 21.64
N ASP A 275 -2.17 -17.82 22.80
CA ASP A 275 -3.44 -17.66 23.51
C ASP A 275 -4.08 -16.28 23.26
N LEU A 276 -3.30 -15.34 22.74
CA LEU A 276 -3.77 -14.04 22.29
C LEU A 276 -3.06 -13.66 21.00
N LEU A 277 -3.83 -13.47 19.95
CA LEU A 277 -3.36 -12.90 18.69
C LEU A 277 -3.78 -11.44 18.63
N PHE A 278 -2.81 -10.55 18.81
CA PHE A 278 -3.03 -9.10 18.79
C PHE A 278 -2.60 -8.58 17.41
N SER A 279 -3.59 -8.41 16.53
CA SER A 279 -3.36 -8.06 15.13
C SER A 279 -3.49 -6.57 14.90
N ILE A 280 -2.53 -5.98 14.19
CA ILE A 280 -2.48 -4.56 13.88
C ILE A 280 -2.22 -4.36 12.38
N GLY A 281 -3.16 -3.71 11.71
CA GLY A 281 -3.03 -3.37 10.29
C GLY A 281 -3.03 -4.58 9.36
N THR A 282 -3.60 -5.69 9.77
CA THR A 282 -3.70 -6.90 8.96
C THR A 282 -5.09 -7.05 8.40
N ARG A 283 -5.19 -7.31 7.11
CA ARG A 283 -6.46 -7.75 6.52
C ARG A 283 -6.55 -9.26 6.66
N PHE A 284 -7.60 -9.72 7.33
CA PHE A 284 -7.90 -11.14 7.40
C PHE A 284 -8.62 -11.58 6.12
N ASN A 285 -7.86 -11.77 5.06
CA ASN A 285 -8.37 -12.28 3.80
C ASN A 285 -8.10 -13.79 3.68
N ASP A 286 -8.74 -14.42 2.69
CA ASP A 286 -8.70 -15.88 2.51
C ASP A 286 -7.29 -16.45 2.27
N ARG A 287 -6.35 -15.65 1.79
CA ARG A 287 -4.96 -16.09 1.56
C ARG A 287 -4.17 -16.28 2.84
N ILE A 288 -4.47 -15.48 3.87
CA ILE A 288 -3.74 -15.52 5.15
C ILE A 288 -4.44 -16.46 6.12
N THR A 289 -5.77 -16.49 6.08
CA THR A 289 -6.58 -17.06 7.15
C THR A 289 -7.78 -17.87 6.68
N GLY A 290 -7.71 -18.56 5.55
CA GLY A 290 -8.85 -19.30 4.96
C GLY A 290 -9.81 -19.90 5.99
N LYS A 291 -9.27 -20.34 7.15
CA LYS A 291 -10.03 -20.73 8.33
C LYS A 291 -9.28 -20.30 9.58
N LEU A 292 -9.65 -19.16 10.15
CA LEU A 292 -8.91 -18.59 11.29
C LEU A 292 -8.92 -19.50 12.53
N HIS A 293 -10.00 -20.23 12.78
CA HIS A 293 -10.07 -21.19 13.88
C HIS A 293 -9.10 -22.37 13.71
N GLU A 294 -8.65 -22.66 12.48
CA GLU A 294 -7.57 -23.61 12.22
C GLU A 294 -6.20 -22.95 12.30
N PHE A 295 -6.16 -21.64 12.04
CA PHE A 295 -4.93 -20.85 12.03
C PHE A 295 -4.43 -20.53 13.43
N ALA A 296 -5.33 -20.06 14.32
CA ALA A 296 -5.04 -19.72 15.71
C ALA A 296 -6.14 -20.31 16.62
N PRO A 297 -6.20 -21.65 16.75
CA PRO A 297 -7.36 -22.31 17.34
C PRO A 297 -7.57 -22.01 18.82
N ASN A 298 -6.52 -21.65 19.55
CA ASN A 298 -6.58 -21.42 20.97
C ASN A 298 -6.53 -19.94 21.36
N ALA A 299 -6.49 -19.05 20.37
CA ALA A 299 -6.28 -17.64 20.61
C ALA A 299 -7.59 -16.86 20.75
N GLN A 300 -7.59 -15.93 21.69
CA GLN A 300 -8.47 -14.78 21.62
C GLN A 300 -7.87 -13.80 20.63
N ILE A 301 -8.71 -13.05 19.91
CA ILE A 301 -8.25 -12.18 18.82
C ILE A 301 -8.63 -10.73 19.10
N VAL A 302 -7.62 -9.86 19.12
CA VAL A 302 -7.75 -8.41 19.04
C VAL A 302 -7.38 -7.99 17.63
N HIS A 303 -8.18 -7.15 17.00
CA HIS A 303 -7.93 -6.69 15.65
C HIS A 303 -8.06 -5.18 15.56
N ILE A 304 -6.95 -4.51 15.29
CA ILE A 304 -6.89 -3.07 15.03
C ILE A 304 -6.70 -2.87 13.54
N ASP A 305 -7.69 -2.26 12.89
CA ASP A 305 -7.63 -1.93 11.47
C ASP A 305 -8.49 -0.70 11.20
N ILE A 306 -8.12 0.06 10.18
CA ILE A 306 -8.89 1.23 9.76
C ILE A 306 -10.10 0.86 8.90
N ASP A 307 -10.12 -0.33 8.33
CA ASP A 307 -11.18 -0.81 7.45
C ASP A 307 -12.20 -1.67 8.21
N THR A 308 -13.41 -1.16 8.37
CA THR A 308 -14.49 -1.87 9.03
C THR A 308 -14.94 -3.12 8.29
N ALA A 309 -14.80 -3.16 6.96
CA ALA A 309 -15.25 -4.28 6.13
C ALA A 309 -14.41 -5.54 6.34
N SER A 310 -13.16 -5.40 6.78
CA SER A 310 -12.27 -6.53 7.06
C SER A 310 -12.44 -7.09 8.46
N ILE A 311 -13.16 -6.40 9.35
CA ILE A 311 -13.37 -6.83 10.73
C ILE A 311 -14.61 -7.73 10.80
N SER A 312 -14.44 -8.95 11.29
CA SER A 312 -15.51 -9.89 11.67
C SER A 312 -16.32 -10.53 10.55
N ARG A 313 -15.90 -10.46 9.30
CA ARG A 313 -16.69 -11.05 8.20
C ARG A 313 -16.71 -12.58 8.21
N ASN A 314 -15.55 -13.20 8.48
CA ASN A 314 -15.38 -14.67 8.50
C ASN A 314 -14.67 -15.15 9.76
N ILE A 315 -14.47 -14.27 10.74
CA ILE A 315 -13.57 -14.50 11.87
C ILE A 315 -14.22 -13.93 13.11
N HIS A 316 -14.27 -14.71 14.19
CA HIS A 316 -14.70 -14.18 15.46
C HIS A 316 -13.58 -13.35 16.09
N VAL A 317 -13.72 -12.04 16.05
CA VAL A 317 -12.81 -11.09 16.70
C VAL A 317 -13.39 -10.72 18.07
N HIS A 318 -12.63 -10.96 19.12
CA HIS A 318 -13.07 -10.69 20.49
C HIS A 318 -13.08 -9.19 20.80
N VAL A 319 -12.08 -8.46 20.33
CA VAL A 319 -12.01 -7.00 20.48
C VAL A 319 -11.64 -6.37 19.14
N PRO A 320 -12.64 -5.90 18.37
CA PRO A 320 -12.38 -5.12 17.18
C PRO A 320 -12.15 -3.65 17.53
N ILE A 321 -11.13 -3.05 16.95
CA ILE A 321 -10.82 -1.63 17.11
C ILE A 321 -10.65 -1.02 15.71
N VAL A 322 -11.58 -0.16 15.32
CA VAL A 322 -11.51 0.59 14.07
C VAL A 322 -10.75 1.87 14.34
N ALA A 323 -9.51 1.94 13.87
CA ALA A 323 -8.65 3.10 14.08
C ALA A 323 -7.48 3.09 13.10
N ASP A 324 -6.90 4.27 12.88
CA ASP A 324 -5.60 4.38 12.25
C ASP A 324 -4.53 3.67 13.09
N ALA A 325 -3.70 2.86 12.45
CA ALA A 325 -2.70 2.05 13.15
C ALA A 325 -1.72 2.93 13.95
N LYS A 326 -1.29 4.05 13.38
CA LYS A 326 -0.35 4.95 14.08
C LYS A 326 -0.96 5.53 15.33
N GLU A 327 -2.19 5.98 15.26
CA GLU A 327 -2.90 6.57 16.40
C GLU A 327 -3.15 5.53 17.49
N ALA A 328 -3.59 4.33 17.10
CA ALA A 328 -3.81 3.23 18.03
C ALA A 328 -2.51 2.81 18.74
N VAL A 329 -1.43 2.64 17.99
CA VAL A 329 -0.14 2.21 18.54
C VAL A 329 0.48 3.30 19.41
N ALA A 330 0.34 4.58 19.05
CA ALA A 330 0.78 5.69 19.87
C ALA A 330 0.05 5.72 21.22
N LYS A 331 -1.26 5.45 21.23
CA LYS A 331 -2.03 5.31 22.46
C LYS A 331 -1.62 4.08 23.27
N MET A 332 -1.39 2.94 22.61
CA MET A 332 -0.88 1.74 23.29
C MET A 332 0.42 2.03 24.02
N ARG A 333 1.35 2.75 23.38
CA ARG A 333 2.63 3.11 23.98
C ARG A 333 2.50 3.82 25.33
N GLU A 334 1.45 4.63 25.49
CA GLU A 334 1.19 5.34 26.75
C GLU A 334 0.73 4.43 27.88
N TYR A 335 0.11 3.27 27.57
CA TYR A 335 -0.56 2.43 28.54
C TYR A 335 0.02 1.02 28.69
N VAL A 336 0.88 0.58 27.78
CA VAL A 336 1.44 -0.78 27.86
C VAL A 336 2.47 -0.91 28.96
N GLU A 337 2.57 -2.12 29.49
CA GLU A 337 3.49 -2.51 30.55
C GLU A 337 4.24 -3.78 30.13
N PRO A 338 5.38 -4.09 30.75
CA PRO A 338 6.05 -5.36 30.51
C PRO A 338 5.11 -6.54 30.76
N CYS A 339 5.11 -7.48 29.83
CA CYS A 339 4.34 -8.74 29.95
C CYS A 339 5.28 -9.86 30.39
N GLU A 340 4.73 -10.86 31.08
CA GLU A 340 5.48 -12.05 31.49
C GLU A 340 5.54 -13.04 30.33
N THR A 341 6.63 -13.01 29.56
CA THR A 341 6.78 -13.79 28.32
C THR A 341 7.98 -14.74 28.31
N LYS A 342 8.69 -14.90 29.43
CA LYS A 342 9.95 -15.65 29.46
C LYS A 342 9.79 -17.09 28.93
N GLU A 343 8.85 -17.85 29.46
CA GLU A 343 8.62 -19.24 29.03
C GLU A 343 8.17 -19.31 27.56
N TRP A 344 7.33 -18.38 27.15
CA TRP A 344 6.85 -18.28 25.78
C TRP A 344 7.99 -18.03 24.80
N LEU A 345 8.87 -17.09 25.11
CA LEU A 345 10.04 -16.76 24.28
C LEU A 345 11.04 -17.92 24.23
N GLU A 346 11.23 -18.64 25.33
CA GLU A 346 12.09 -19.85 25.35
C GLU A 346 11.54 -20.94 24.42
N ARG A 347 10.22 -21.14 24.43
CA ARG A 347 9.59 -22.11 23.53
C ARG A 347 9.74 -21.72 22.06
N ILE A 348 9.58 -20.45 21.73
CA ILE A 348 9.79 -19.94 20.36
C ILE A 348 11.25 -20.11 19.94
N ALA A 349 12.19 -19.80 20.83
CA ALA A 349 13.61 -19.99 20.57
C ALA A 349 13.95 -21.46 20.31
N GLN A 350 13.28 -22.39 21.00
CA GLN A 350 13.46 -23.81 20.77
C GLN A 350 12.98 -24.22 19.36
N TRP A 351 11.83 -23.72 18.90
CA TRP A 351 11.37 -23.97 17.52
C TRP A 351 12.38 -23.45 16.49
N ASN A 352 12.94 -22.25 16.71
CA ASN A 352 13.95 -21.70 15.82
C ASN A 352 15.24 -22.53 15.80
N ALA A 353 15.65 -23.07 16.93
CA ALA A 353 16.84 -23.92 17.02
C ALA A 353 16.63 -25.26 16.31
N GLU A 354 15.44 -25.85 16.44
CA GLU A 354 15.10 -27.14 15.84
C GLU A 354 14.81 -27.02 14.33
N HIS A 355 14.27 -25.89 13.91
CA HIS A 355 13.81 -25.61 12.53
C HIS A 355 14.31 -24.25 12.04
N PRO A 356 15.63 -24.05 11.92
CA PRO A 356 16.15 -22.77 11.46
C PRO A 356 15.75 -22.53 10.00
N LEU A 357 15.61 -21.25 9.61
CA LEU A 357 15.44 -20.86 8.23
C LEU A 357 16.71 -21.25 7.46
N THR A 358 16.60 -22.28 6.63
CA THR A 358 17.70 -22.72 5.79
C THR A 358 17.31 -22.71 4.33
N MET A 359 18.18 -22.13 3.49
CA MET A 359 18.11 -22.29 2.06
C MET A 359 18.98 -23.47 1.61
N LYS A 360 18.42 -24.33 0.77
CA LYS A 360 19.24 -25.35 0.10
C LYS A 360 20.08 -24.65 -0.95
N VAL A 361 21.39 -24.65 -0.73
CA VAL A 361 22.36 -24.09 -1.68
C VAL A 361 22.80 -25.20 -2.64
N HIS A 362 22.48 -25.02 -3.92
CA HIS A 362 23.01 -25.87 -4.99
C HIS A 362 23.95 -25.01 -5.85
N GLY A 363 25.24 -25.19 -5.73
CA GLY A 363 26.24 -24.50 -6.53
C GLY A 363 27.01 -23.43 -5.80
N SER A 364 27.85 -22.68 -6.53
CA SER A 364 28.83 -21.76 -5.99
C SER A 364 28.28 -20.43 -5.48
N ILE A 365 27.16 -19.95 -6.03
CA ILE A 365 26.49 -18.70 -5.59
C ILE A 365 24.99 -18.97 -5.58
N GLY A 366 24.41 -19.03 -4.37
CA GLY A 366 22.99 -19.22 -4.19
C GLY A 366 22.23 -17.91 -3.93
N PRO A 367 20.90 -17.94 -3.95
CA PRO A 367 20.07 -16.77 -3.61
C PRO A 367 20.37 -16.18 -2.25
N ARG A 368 20.70 -17.03 -1.27
CA ARG A 368 21.10 -16.61 0.07
C ARG A 368 22.33 -15.72 0.05
N ASP A 369 23.34 -16.08 -0.74
CA ASP A 369 24.59 -15.31 -0.84
C ASP A 369 24.34 -13.92 -1.40
N ILE A 370 23.46 -13.81 -2.39
CA ILE A 370 23.06 -12.53 -2.99
C ILE A 370 22.37 -11.66 -1.94
N ILE A 371 21.44 -12.21 -1.19
CA ILE A 371 20.68 -11.48 -0.18
C ILE A 371 21.58 -11.07 0.99
N GLU A 372 22.47 -11.93 1.43
CA GLU A 372 23.44 -11.61 2.51
C GLU A 372 24.39 -10.48 2.08
N GLU A 373 24.84 -10.50 0.84
CA GLU A 373 25.69 -9.42 0.31
C GLU A 373 24.90 -8.11 0.21
N MET A 374 23.65 -8.16 -0.22
CA MET A 374 22.77 -7.02 -0.25
C MET A 374 22.54 -6.44 1.16
N ASN A 375 22.36 -7.30 2.17
CA ASN A 375 22.19 -6.88 3.56
C ASN A 375 23.44 -6.17 4.08
N ARG A 376 24.63 -6.60 3.66
CA ARG A 376 25.90 -5.99 4.08
C ARG A 376 26.18 -4.66 3.41
N GLN A 377 25.83 -4.50 2.13
CA GLN A 377 26.23 -3.34 1.34
C GLN A 377 25.26 -2.17 1.42
N PHE A 378 23.98 -2.43 1.66
CA PHE A 378 22.95 -1.43 1.50
C PHE A 378 22.02 -1.35 2.72
N ASP A 379 22.23 -0.34 3.57
CA ASP A 379 21.45 -0.15 4.80
C ASP A 379 20.11 0.57 4.56
N ASP A 380 20.00 1.35 3.49
CA ASP A 380 18.85 2.22 3.21
C ASP A 380 18.22 1.95 1.83
N ALA A 381 18.52 0.82 1.23
CA ALA A 381 18.01 0.48 -0.09
C ALA A 381 16.49 0.24 -0.09
N ILE A 382 15.88 0.61 -1.20
CA ILE A 382 14.52 0.18 -1.52
C ILE A 382 14.64 -1.08 -2.39
N ILE A 383 14.01 -2.16 -1.94
CA ILE A 383 14.06 -3.45 -2.63
C ILE A 383 12.71 -3.70 -3.26
N THR A 384 12.67 -3.85 -4.58
CA THR A 384 11.46 -4.25 -5.29
C THR A 384 11.60 -5.68 -5.78
N THR A 385 10.52 -6.44 -5.72
CA THR A 385 10.51 -7.81 -6.23
C THR A 385 9.32 -8.05 -7.14
N ASP A 386 9.51 -8.98 -8.06
CA ASP A 386 8.43 -9.59 -8.77
C ASP A 386 7.89 -10.80 -7.98
N VAL A 387 6.82 -11.42 -8.47
CA VAL A 387 6.22 -12.61 -7.84
C VAL A 387 6.98 -13.86 -8.22
N GLY A 388 7.13 -14.78 -7.29
CA GLY A 388 7.77 -16.08 -7.50
C GLY A 388 8.65 -16.52 -6.34
N GLN A 389 9.47 -17.52 -6.57
CA GLN A 389 10.34 -18.10 -5.57
C GLN A 389 11.34 -17.07 -5.01
N HIS A 390 11.87 -16.19 -5.86
CA HIS A 390 12.78 -15.10 -5.47
C HIS A 390 12.12 -14.11 -4.50
N GLN A 391 10.82 -13.81 -4.67
CA GLN A 391 10.04 -13.01 -3.72
C GLN A 391 10.05 -13.66 -2.33
N MET A 392 9.85 -14.96 -2.28
CA MET A 392 9.84 -15.70 -1.02
C MET A 392 11.22 -15.68 -0.35
N PHE A 393 12.30 -15.82 -1.10
CA PHE A 393 13.65 -15.72 -0.56
C PHE A 393 13.93 -14.33 0.01
N VAL A 394 13.58 -13.28 -0.72
CA VAL A 394 13.77 -11.89 -0.24
C VAL A 394 12.97 -11.65 1.03
N THR A 395 11.70 -12.09 1.06
CA THR A 395 10.84 -11.90 2.23
C THR A 395 11.37 -12.65 3.47
N GLN A 396 12.01 -13.80 3.29
CA GLN A 396 12.55 -14.59 4.39
C GLN A 396 13.89 -14.09 4.91
N TYR A 397 14.77 -13.65 4.02
CA TYR A 397 16.19 -13.44 4.36
C TYR A 397 16.66 -11.99 4.27
N ALA A 398 15.95 -11.12 3.56
CA ALA A 398 16.32 -9.71 3.50
C ALA A 398 16.10 -9.04 4.86
N GLU A 399 17.07 -8.26 5.30
CA GLU A 399 16.91 -7.41 6.47
C GLU A 399 16.11 -6.18 6.07
N ILE A 400 14.90 -6.07 6.58
CA ILE A 400 13.98 -4.96 6.29
C ILE A 400 13.82 -4.10 7.53
N THR A 401 13.95 -2.79 7.33
CA THR A 401 13.80 -1.78 8.37
C THR A 401 12.91 -0.66 7.86
N GLU A 402 12.65 0.35 8.67
CA GLU A 402 11.92 1.54 8.21
C GLU A 402 12.65 2.24 7.04
N LYS A 403 13.97 2.21 7.02
CA LYS A 403 14.80 2.81 5.97
C LYS A 403 15.01 1.88 4.78
N LYS A 404 15.19 0.59 5.03
CA LYS A 404 15.40 -0.44 4.03
C LYS A 404 14.08 -1.11 3.72
N GLN A 405 13.37 -0.57 2.74
CA GLN A 405 11.99 -0.93 2.45
C GLN A 405 11.88 -2.06 1.44
N LEU A 406 10.90 -2.93 1.66
CA LEU A 406 10.48 -3.95 0.70
C LEU A 406 9.22 -3.49 -0.01
N VAL A 407 9.25 -3.42 -1.33
CA VAL A 407 8.12 -3.03 -2.18
C VAL A 407 7.80 -4.19 -3.12
N THR A 408 6.67 -4.83 -2.90
CA THR A 408 6.27 -6.02 -3.64
C THR A 408 4.74 -6.08 -3.76
N SER A 409 4.23 -6.81 -4.74
CA SER A 409 2.81 -7.11 -4.83
C SER A 409 2.49 -8.27 -3.87
N GLY A 410 2.16 -7.94 -2.63
CA GLY A 410 1.96 -8.94 -1.56
C GLY A 410 0.57 -9.55 -1.54
N GLY A 411 -0.45 -8.83 -1.99
CA GLY A 411 -1.84 -9.25 -1.95
C GLY A 411 -2.25 -10.09 -3.15
N LEU A 412 -2.27 -9.49 -4.34
CA LEU A 412 -2.66 -10.16 -5.58
C LEU A 412 -1.55 -11.03 -6.18
N GLY A 413 -0.30 -10.80 -5.81
CA GLY A 413 0.82 -11.50 -6.42
C GLY A 413 0.95 -11.19 -7.90
N THR A 414 0.97 -9.91 -8.26
CA THR A 414 0.97 -9.45 -9.64
C THR A 414 2.33 -9.67 -10.30
N MET A 415 2.39 -10.45 -11.37
CA MET A 415 3.59 -10.62 -12.18
C MET A 415 3.90 -9.35 -12.97
N GLY A 416 5.18 -9.07 -13.17
CA GLY A 416 5.63 -7.87 -13.88
C GLY A 416 5.66 -6.60 -13.05
N TYR A 417 5.46 -6.68 -11.75
CA TYR A 417 5.43 -5.54 -10.83
C TYR A 417 6.82 -4.97 -10.50
N GLY A 418 7.81 -5.85 -10.30
CA GLY A 418 9.08 -5.47 -9.65
C GLY A 418 9.90 -4.41 -10.38
N PHE A 419 10.07 -4.52 -11.70
CA PHE A 419 10.88 -3.57 -12.45
C PHE A 419 10.22 -2.19 -12.59
N PRO A 420 8.93 -2.09 -13.00
CA PRO A 420 8.24 -0.80 -12.98
C PRO A 420 8.20 -0.16 -11.59
N ALA A 421 8.02 -0.95 -10.55
CA ALA A 421 8.07 -0.49 -9.17
C ALA A 421 9.43 0.11 -8.81
N ALA A 422 10.53 -0.50 -9.27
CA ALA A 422 11.87 0.04 -9.06
C ALA A 422 12.04 1.42 -9.70
N ILE A 423 11.52 1.60 -10.91
CA ILE A 423 11.55 2.90 -11.60
C ILE A 423 10.80 3.95 -10.79
N GLY A 424 9.58 3.66 -10.36
CA GLY A 424 8.76 4.58 -9.57
C GLY A 424 9.40 4.93 -8.22
N ALA A 425 9.97 3.93 -7.55
CA ALA A 425 10.68 4.13 -6.29
C ALA A 425 11.91 5.03 -6.48
N LYS A 426 12.70 4.83 -7.55
CA LYS A 426 13.87 5.65 -7.83
C LYS A 426 13.50 7.09 -8.17
N ILE A 427 12.43 7.30 -8.93
CA ILE A 427 11.95 8.63 -9.26
C ILE A 427 11.54 9.39 -8.00
N GLY A 428 10.86 8.74 -7.08
CA GLY A 428 10.43 9.34 -5.81
C GLY A 428 11.57 9.53 -4.80
N ASN A 429 12.66 8.76 -4.94
CA ASN A 429 13.77 8.72 -3.99
C ASN A 429 15.12 8.72 -4.73
N PRO A 430 15.45 9.82 -5.44
CA PRO A 430 16.61 9.83 -6.33
C PRO A 430 17.95 9.63 -5.61
N ASP A 431 18.02 9.95 -4.33
CA ASP A 431 19.25 9.83 -3.53
C ASP A 431 19.40 8.47 -2.84
N ARG A 432 18.43 7.56 -3.02
CA ARG A 432 18.46 6.24 -2.43
C ARG A 432 18.80 5.17 -3.46
N THR A 433 19.46 4.11 -3.03
CA THR A 433 19.69 2.93 -3.86
C THR A 433 18.38 2.15 -4.01
N VAL A 434 18.03 1.78 -5.23
CA VAL A 434 16.87 0.93 -5.51
C VAL A 434 17.36 -0.36 -6.17
N ILE A 435 16.98 -1.48 -5.61
CA ILE A 435 17.38 -2.82 -6.05
C ILE A 435 16.14 -3.57 -6.53
N ALA A 436 16.12 -3.93 -7.81
CA ALA A 436 15.06 -4.76 -8.38
C ALA A 436 15.55 -6.21 -8.43
N ILE A 437 14.74 -7.13 -7.90
CA ILE A 437 15.03 -8.57 -7.90
C ILE A 437 14.01 -9.28 -8.78
N SER A 438 14.49 -9.98 -9.78
CA SER A 438 13.65 -10.74 -10.70
C SER A 438 14.14 -12.21 -10.80
N GLY A 439 13.28 -13.09 -11.30
CA GLY A 439 13.47 -14.53 -11.22
C GLY A 439 13.56 -15.30 -12.53
N ASP A 440 13.78 -14.66 -13.64
CA ASP A 440 13.86 -15.35 -14.94
C ASP A 440 15.13 -16.21 -15.04
N GLY A 441 14.95 -17.55 -14.92
CA GLY A 441 16.02 -18.53 -15.03
C GLY A 441 17.03 -18.54 -13.89
N GLY A 442 16.76 -17.82 -12.82
CA GLY A 442 17.60 -17.62 -11.65
C GLY A 442 17.33 -16.27 -11.03
N MET A 443 17.73 -16.11 -9.77
CA MET A 443 17.55 -14.85 -9.07
C MET A 443 18.54 -13.80 -9.62
N GLN A 444 18.01 -12.72 -10.19
CA GLN A 444 18.79 -11.61 -10.69
C GLN A 444 18.54 -10.36 -9.86
N MET A 445 19.61 -9.60 -9.61
CA MET A 445 19.56 -8.35 -8.88
C MET A 445 19.98 -7.21 -9.82
N ASN A 446 19.12 -6.22 -9.98
CA ASN A 446 19.38 -5.03 -10.77
C ASN A 446 19.42 -3.80 -9.87
N ILE A 447 20.50 -3.02 -9.94
CA ILE A 447 20.63 -1.78 -9.18
C ILE A 447 20.27 -0.62 -10.10
N GLN A 448 19.33 0.20 -9.64
CA GLN A 448 18.90 1.40 -10.35
C GLN A 448 19.67 2.62 -9.84
N GLU A 449 20.38 3.28 -10.74
CA GLU A 449 21.11 4.53 -10.49
C GLU A 449 20.37 5.74 -11.03
#